data_9e0f7adbfa5d255b7b3618976cf0b32a
#
_entry.id   9e0f7adbfa5d255b7b3618976cf0b32a
#
_cell.length_a   1.000
_cell.length_b   1.000
_cell.length_c   1.000
_cell.angle_alpha   90.00
_cell.angle_beta   90.00
_cell.angle_gamma   90.00
#
_symmetry.space_group_name_H-M   'P 1'
#
loop_
_entity.id
_entity.type
_entity.pdbx_description
1 polymer ?
#
loop_
_entity_poly.entity_id
_entity_poly.type
_entity_poly.pdbx_seq_one_letter_code
_entity_poly.pdbx_strand_id
1 'polypeptide(L)'
;MIIMRKIYFTLIALLASINMFAQGWPANYSGVMLQGFSWDSYDYSQWTVLEKQADDMKGFIDLVWLPQSGKCIETTQVMGYKPYYYFNQNSSFGTEAELRSLIAKFKANGIGAIADVVVNHRNTDGWFTFPAETYNGVTYKMLPTDICKNDDGGATAKQATKDGVSLSNNNDEGQDWDGCRDLDHKSANVQKIIKAYLKFLKEDIGYTGFRYDMVKGFSGSHVADYNDATGVKFSVGEYWDGNPSIINWINKTNKKSAAFDFQFRYNVRDAVNGAADGKVASFSDWSKLNSTNNLMHDANYRQYAVTFVENHDMQYRSASEPLDPLRKDTLAANAYMLAMPGTPCIFQPHWRAYKQELKSMIEARKLAGITNMSNYTNKMAQTSCFANETTGNKAKLIVVVGNNTKAYTPSADYAQILEGYHYRYYLSKSAETAWCNIPSGEYEAGFKAKLTAVSQNSNAKLVYTTDGTAPTAKSKQVTTGSTINIDNTCTLKVGLLINGNVTGIRTYNYTIKAFEPYTI
;
A
#
# COMPACT_ATOMS: atom_id res chain seq x y z
N MET A 1 51.20 8.39 -15.52
CA MET A 1 50.05 8.83 -16.37
C MET A 1 49.07 7.69 -16.73
N ILE A 2 49.54 6.45 -16.89
CA ILE A 2 48.69 5.31 -17.23
C ILE A 2 47.84 4.79 -16.06
N ILE A 3 48.33 4.88 -14.81
CA ILE A 3 47.64 4.42 -13.61
C ILE A 3 46.48 5.35 -13.24
N MET A 4 46.63 6.65 -13.39
CA MET A 4 45.55 7.63 -13.12
C MET A 4 44.38 7.50 -14.15
N ARG A 5 44.65 7.19 -15.40
CA ARG A 5 43.59 6.95 -16.39
C ARG A 5 42.73 5.70 -16.09
N LYS A 6 43.33 4.63 -15.56
CA LYS A 6 42.60 3.41 -15.15
C LYS A 6 41.70 3.67 -13.94
N ILE A 7 42.15 4.51 -12.98
CA ILE A 7 41.34 4.87 -11.80
C ILE A 7 40.16 5.75 -12.22
N TYR A 8 40.30 6.68 -13.14
CA TYR A 8 39.20 7.50 -13.65
C TYR A 8 38.16 6.66 -14.42
N PHE A 9 38.58 5.67 -15.24
CA PHE A 9 37.66 4.78 -15.93
C PHE A 9 36.92 3.85 -14.96
N THR A 10 37.55 3.38 -13.89
CA THR A 10 36.91 2.55 -12.87
C THR A 10 35.95 3.37 -12.00
N LEU A 11 36.26 4.63 -11.67
CA LEU A 11 35.34 5.52 -10.95
C LEU A 11 34.13 5.93 -11.83
N ILE A 12 34.32 6.19 -13.12
CA ILE A 12 33.22 6.50 -14.05
C ILE A 12 32.35 5.27 -14.28
N ALA A 13 32.92 4.07 -14.36
CA ALA A 13 32.15 2.83 -14.45
C ALA A 13 31.40 2.53 -13.13
N LEU A 14 31.98 2.86 -11.96
CA LEU A 14 31.29 2.72 -10.68
C LEU A 14 30.17 3.76 -10.51
N LEU A 15 30.37 5.00 -10.99
CA LEU A 15 29.35 6.05 -10.97
C LEU A 15 28.22 5.78 -12.00
N ALA A 16 28.52 5.13 -13.12
CA ALA A 16 27.51 4.69 -14.09
C ALA A 16 26.69 3.48 -13.60
N SER A 17 27.25 2.62 -12.74
CA SER A 17 26.53 1.48 -12.15
C SER A 17 25.61 1.87 -10.97
N ILE A 18 25.69 3.09 -10.44
CA ILE A 18 24.82 3.55 -9.35
C ILE A 18 23.46 4.05 -9.84
N ASN A 19 23.27 4.26 -11.15
CA ASN A 19 22.00 4.76 -11.72
C ASN A 19 21.09 3.69 -12.35
N MET A 20 21.37 2.40 -12.17
CA MET A 20 20.42 1.33 -12.49
C MET A 20 19.53 0.96 -11.30
N PHE A 21 18.95 1.95 -10.61
CA PHE A 21 17.82 1.66 -9.76
C PHE A 21 16.60 1.45 -10.65
N ALA A 22 16.04 0.25 -10.59
CA ALA A 22 14.83 -0.12 -11.32
C ALA A 22 13.76 0.96 -11.12
N GLN A 23 13.41 1.66 -12.19
CA GLN A 23 12.18 2.45 -12.25
C GLN A 23 11.00 1.49 -12.10
N GLY A 24 9.94 1.97 -11.51
CA GLY A 24 8.67 1.26 -11.46
C GLY A 24 8.30 0.75 -10.08
N TRP A 25 8.97 -0.28 -9.60
CA TRP A 25 8.79 -0.78 -8.23
C TRP A 25 10.08 -1.49 -7.78
N PRO A 26 10.68 -1.08 -6.65
CA PRO A 26 11.97 -1.63 -6.24
C PRO A 26 11.92 -3.13 -5.96
N ALA A 27 12.93 -3.86 -6.40
CA ALA A 27 13.14 -5.26 -6.03
C ALA A 27 13.47 -5.39 -4.54
N ASN A 28 13.06 -6.48 -3.91
CA ASN A 28 13.27 -6.74 -2.48
C ASN A 28 12.71 -5.65 -1.56
N TYR A 29 11.66 -4.94 -2.00
CA TYR A 29 11.00 -3.94 -1.20
C TYR A 29 10.21 -4.60 -0.06
N SER A 30 10.48 -4.18 1.17
CA SER A 30 9.86 -4.72 2.39
C SER A 30 8.78 -3.82 2.98
N GLY A 31 8.53 -2.66 2.36
CA GLY A 31 7.60 -1.67 2.87
C GLY A 31 6.13 -2.10 2.76
N VAL A 32 5.31 -1.40 3.52
CA VAL A 32 3.86 -1.55 3.57
C VAL A 32 3.22 -0.24 3.11
N MET A 33 2.24 -0.33 2.23
CA MET A 33 1.47 0.79 1.73
C MET A 33 0.12 0.88 2.46
N LEU A 34 -0.36 2.09 2.66
CA LEU A 34 -1.71 2.40 3.13
C LEU A 34 -2.44 3.16 2.01
N GLN A 35 -3.61 2.70 1.59
CA GLN A 35 -4.56 3.57 0.92
C GLN A 35 -5.15 4.50 1.97
N GLY A 36 -4.78 5.79 1.95
CA GLY A 36 -5.08 6.79 2.98
C GLY A 36 -6.50 7.35 2.91
N PHE A 37 -7.40 6.72 2.19
CA PHE A 37 -8.78 7.16 1.98
C PHE A 37 -9.72 5.99 1.68
N SER A 38 -11.01 6.26 1.76
CA SER A 38 -12.10 5.41 1.26
C SER A 38 -13.07 6.25 0.43
N TRP A 39 -14.08 5.66 -0.18
CA TRP A 39 -15.08 6.42 -0.92
C TRP A 39 -15.81 7.38 0.04
N ASP A 40 -16.02 8.63 -0.40
CA ASP A 40 -16.68 9.70 0.36
C ASP A 40 -16.05 10.02 1.74
N SER A 41 -14.74 9.78 1.89
CA SER A 41 -14.04 9.98 3.16
C SER A 41 -13.53 11.40 3.38
N TYR A 42 -14.23 12.42 2.89
CA TYR A 42 -13.80 13.83 2.94
C TYR A 42 -13.51 14.32 4.36
N ASP A 43 -14.24 13.83 5.36
CA ASP A 43 -14.09 14.28 6.76
C ASP A 43 -12.88 13.67 7.46
N TYR A 44 -12.45 12.47 7.07
CA TYR A 44 -11.35 11.74 7.75
C TYR A 44 -10.16 11.39 6.86
N SER A 45 -10.18 11.84 5.61
CA SER A 45 -9.04 11.82 4.69
C SER A 45 -8.58 13.22 4.29
N GLN A 46 -9.07 14.28 4.94
CA GLN A 46 -8.54 15.63 4.77
C GLN A 46 -7.05 15.67 5.09
N TRP A 47 -6.32 16.54 4.40
CA TRP A 47 -4.87 16.64 4.56
C TRP A 47 -4.47 16.87 6.01
N THR A 48 -5.17 17.76 6.72
CA THR A 48 -4.93 18.06 8.14
C THR A 48 -5.24 16.88 9.07
N VAL A 49 -6.20 16.03 8.72
CA VAL A 49 -6.56 14.83 9.50
C VAL A 49 -5.49 13.75 9.32
N LEU A 50 -5.05 13.51 8.09
CA LEU A 50 -3.98 12.56 7.80
C LEU A 50 -2.63 13.00 8.40
N GLU A 51 -2.34 14.30 8.38
CA GLU A 51 -1.14 14.87 8.98
C GLU A 51 -1.03 14.56 10.48
N LYS A 52 -2.15 14.70 11.23
CA LYS A 52 -2.22 14.35 12.65
C LYS A 52 -1.98 12.86 12.92
N GLN A 53 -2.26 11.99 11.94
CA GLN A 53 -2.06 10.53 12.04
C GLN A 53 -0.64 10.09 11.65
N ALA A 54 0.16 10.97 11.06
CA ALA A 54 1.45 10.62 10.46
C ALA A 54 2.46 10.05 11.48
N ASP A 55 2.47 10.56 12.71
CA ASP A 55 3.37 10.06 13.76
C ASP A 55 3.02 8.64 14.20
N ASP A 56 1.73 8.30 14.20
CA ASP A 56 1.26 6.97 14.54
C ASP A 56 1.53 5.92 13.44
N MET A 57 1.71 6.37 12.20
CA MET A 57 2.10 5.53 11.07
C MET A 57 3.62 5.27 11.02
N LYS A 58 4.42 6.11 11.68
CA LYS A 58 5.88 6.05 11.64
C LYS A 58 6.42 4.68 12.04
N GLY A 59 7.29 4.11 11.19
CA GLY A 59 7.90 2.79 11.41
C GLY A 59 7.02 1.60 11.01
N PHE A 60 5.72 1.81 10.76
CA PHE A 60 4.79 0.79 10.30
C PHE A 60 4.45 0.93 8.82
N ILE A 61 3.99 2.11 8.40
CA ILE A 61 3.62 2.43 7.03
C ILE A 61 4.79 3.12 6.32
N ASP A 62 5.11 2.66 5.13
CA ASP A 62 6.23 3.18 4.34
C ASP A 62 5.76 4.05 3.17
N LEU A 63 4.56 3.80 2.64
CA LEU A 63 3.93 4.56 1.58
C LEU A 63 2.46 4.84 1.91
N VAL A 64 1.96 6.04 1.62
CA VAL A 64 0.53 6.36 1.70
C VAL A 64 0.04 6.82 0.33
N TRP A 65 -0.89 6.07 -0.25
CA TRP A 65 -1.64 6.49 -1.43
C TRP A 65 -2.72 7.48 -1.00
N LEU A 66 -2.57 8.73 -1.45
CA LEU A 66 -3.49 9.83 -1.20
C LEU A 66 -4.55 9.91 -2.30
N PRO A 67 -5.77 10.37 -1.99
CA PRO A 67 -6.78 10.62 -3.02
C PRO A 67 -6.30 11.67 -4.01
N GLN A 68 -6.91 11.72 -5.20
CA GLN A 68 -6.60 12.69 -6.25
C GLN A 68 -6.68 14.11 -5.68
N SER A 69 -5.58 14.87 -5.80
CA SER A 69 -5.41 16.17 -5.14
C SER A 69 -5.70 17.39 -6.03
N GLY A 70 -5.84 17.20 -7.35
CA GLY A 70 -6.16 18.29 -8.27
C GLY A 70 -7.60 18.79 -8.15
N LYS A 71 -7.78 20.08 -8.39
CA LYS A 71 -9.10 20.72 -8.33
C LYS A 71 -10.02 20.24 -9.46
N CYS A 72 -11.24 19.83 -9.12
CA CYS A 72 -12.32 19.56 -10.06
C CYS A 72 -13.16 20.82 -10.34
N ILE A 73 -14.16 20.72 -11.23
CA ILE A 73 -15.16 21.79 -11.43
C ILE A 73 -15.98 21.91 -10.15
N GLU A 74 -16.50 20.80 -9.66
CA GLU A 74 -17.13 20.71 -8.35
C GLU A 74 -16.04 20.92 -7.28
N THR A 75 -16.35 21.72 -6.27
CA THR A 75 -15.34 22.14 -5.27
C THR A 75 -15.46 21.45 -3.92
N THR A 76 -16.53 20.70 -3.70
CA THR A 76 -16.82 20.03 -2.42
C THR A 76 -17.40 18.65 -2.65
N GLN A 77 -17.08 17.71 -1.76
CA GLN A 77 -17.63 16.34 -1.74
C GLN A 77 -17.42 15.55 -3.04
N VAL A 78 -16.25 15.70 -3.65
CA VAL A 78 -15.85 14.93 -4.85
C VAL A 78 -14.55 14.19 -4.61
N MET A 79 -14.48 12.95 -5.08
CA MET A 79 -13.28 12.10 -4.95
C MET A 79 -12.12 12.52 -5.85
N GLY A 80 -12.40 13.30 -6.91
CA GLY A 80 -11.35 13.81 -7.79
C GLY A 80 -11.22 13.08 -9.13
N TYR A 81 -12.01 12.02 -9.40
CA TYR A 81 -11.90 11.22 -10.63
C TYR A 81 -12.46 11.89 -11.90
N LYS A 82 -12.88 13.18 -11.80
CA LYS A 82 -13.17 14.07 -12.92
C LYS A 82 -12.23 15.27 -12.90
N PRO A 83 -10.90 15.09 -13.14
CA PRO A 83 -9.92 16.14 -12.98
C PRO A 83 -10.18 17.27 -13.98
N TYR A 84 -10.14 18.50 -13.50
CA TYR A 84 -10.28 19.68 -14.35
C TYR A 84 -9.00 20.50 -14.40
N TYR A 85 -8.38 20.78 -13.23
CA TYR A 85 -7.09 21.46 -13.13
C TYR A 85 -5.98 20.47 -12.76
N TYR A 86 -4.85 20.55 -13.44
CA TYR A 86 -3.66 19.75 -13.15
C TYR A 86 -2.67 20.47 -12.24
N PHE A 87 -2.59 21.81 -12.33
CA PHE A 87 -1.62 22.58 -11.56
C PHE A 87 -2.24 23.36 -10.39
N ASN A 88 -3.50 23.11 -10.06
CA ASN A 88 -4.19 23.64 -8.90
C ASN A 88 -4.59 22.47 -7.99
N GLN A 89 -3.97 22.39 -6.81
CA GLN A 89 -4.13 21.27 -5.88
C GLN A 89 -5.09 21.60 -4.71
N ASN A 90 -5.97 22.58 -4.87
CA ASN A 90 -7.05 22.83 -3.91
C ASN A 90 -8.24 21.91 -4.22
N SER A 91 -8.45 20.89 -3.42
CA SER A 91 -9.47 19.85 -3.64
C SER A 91 -10.45 19.75 -2.47
N SER A 92 -11.38 18.80 -2.55
CA SER A 92 -12.29 18.46 -1.43
C SER A 92 -11.56 17.99 -0.16
N PHE A 93 -10.30 17.59 -0.28
CA PHE A 93 -9.50 17.09 0.85
C PHE A 93 -8.68 18.18 1.53
N GLY A 94 -8.68 19.39 1.01
CA GLY A 94 -8.01 20.56 1.58
C GLY A 94 -7.27 21.40 0.56
N THR A 95 -6.56 22.41 1.05
CA THR A 95 -5.77 23.34 0.25
C THR A 95 -4.43 22.74 -0.15
N GLU A 96 -3.81 23.28 -1.19
CA GLU A 96 -2.44 22.89 -1.59
C GLU A 96 -1.42 23.12 -0.46
N ALA A 97 -1.57 24.17 0.35
CA ALA A 97 -0.69 24.43 1.48
C ALA A 97 -0.78 23.31 2.53
N GLU A 98 -1.97 22.82 2.83
CA GLU A 98 -2.20 21.70 3.74
C GLU A 98 -1.66 20.38 3.16
N LEU A 99 -1.82 20.15 1.85
CA LEU A 99 -1.23 19.00 1.16
C LEU A 99 0.30 19.01 1.26
N ARG A 100 0.94 20.14 1.03
CA ARG A 100 2.40 20.30 1.16
C ARG A 100 2.87 20.06 2.59
N SER A 101 2.12 20.54 3.60
CA SER A 101 2.38 20.29 5.01
C SER A 101 2.34 18.79 5.33
N LEU A 102 1.27 18.11 4.92
CA LEU A 102 1.10 16.67 5.07
C LEU A 102 2.27 15.88 4.46
N ILE A 103 2.62 16.20 3.20
CA ILE A 103 3.72 15.49 2.50
C ILE A 103 5.06 15.74 3.19
N ALA A 104 5.31 16.96 3.66
CA ALA A 104 6.51 17.28 4.44
C ALA A 104 6.54 16.49 5.77
N LYS A 105 5.41 16.37 6.47
CA LYS A 105 5.28 15.58 7.69
C LYS A 105 5.51 14.10 7.43
N PHE A 106 4.91 13.54 6.37
CA PHE A 106 5.17 12.16 5.95
C PHE A 106 6.66 11.92 5.69
N LYS A 107 7.29 12.78 4.91
CA LYS A 107 8.72 12.70 4.60
C LYS A 107 9.59 12.73 5.86
N ALA A 108 9.27 13.59 6.84
CA ALA A 108 9.97 13.65 8.13
C ALA A 108 9.83 12.35 8.94
N ASN A 109 8.76 11.61 8.74
CA ASN A 109 8.51 10.31 9.35
C ASN A 109 9.02 9.11 8.51
N GLY A 110 9.69 9.36 7.38
CA GLY A 110 10.16 8.30 6.47
C GLY A 110 9.07 7.66 5.63
N ILE A 111 7.92 8.33 5.48
CA ILE A 111 6.76 7.87 4.70
C ILE A 111 6.74 8.58 3.35
N GLY A 112 6.60 7.83 2.26
CA GLY A 112 6.41 8.37 0.92
C GLY A 112 4.94 8.59 0.59
N ALA A 113 4.58 9.72 -0.02
CA ALA A 113 3.25 9.98 -0.55
C ALA A 113 3.14 9.49 -2.00
N ILE A 114 2.09 8.75 -2.33
CA ILE A 114 1.75 8.29 -3.69
C ILE A 114 0.56 9.12 -4.18
N ALA A 115 0.75 9.84 -5.27
CA ALA A 115 -0.34 10.61 -5.89
C ALA A 115 -1.28 9.70 -6.67
N ASP A 116 -2.58 9.91 -6.52
CA ASP A 116 -3.57 9.36 -7.44
C ASP A 116 -3.61 10.21 -8.72
N VAL A 117 -3.23 9.62 -9.85
CA VAL A 117 -3.04 10.31 -11.13
C VAL A 117 -4.11 9.84 -12.11
N VAL A 118 -5.05 10.74 -12.38
CA VAL A 118 -6.13 10.51 -13.34
C VAL A 118 -5.78 11.22 -14.64
N VAL A 119 -5.28 10.46 -15.62
CA VAL A 119 -4.81 10.99 -16.91
C VAL A 119 -5.39 10.25 -18.12
N ASN A 120 -6.19 9.20 -17.90
CA ASN A 120 -6.95 8.57 -18.97
C ASN A 120 -7.89 9.59 -19.63
N HIS A 121 -8.58 10.35 -18.80
CA HIS A 121 -9.61 11.31 -19.19
C HIS A 121 -9.45 12.62 -18.44
N ARG A 122 -10.09 13.68 -18.95
CA ARG A 122 -10.13 14.99 -18.30
C ARG A 122 -11.49 15.65 -18.47
N ASN A 123 -11.96 16.33 -17.44
CA ASN A 123 -13.22 17.07 -17.49
C ASN A 123 -13.07 18.36 -18.31
N THR A 124 -14.18 18.81 -18.90
CA THR A 124 -14.28 20.01 -19.75
C THR A 124 -15.44 20.88 -19.31
N ASP A 125 -15.35 22.19 -19.59
CA ASP A 125 -16.50 23.05 -19.58
C ASP A 125 -17.26 22.85 -20.90
N GLY A 126 -18.50 22.38 -20.81
CA GLY A 126 -19.24 21.85 -21.95
C GLY A 126 -18.55 20.63 -22.58
N TRP A 127 -18.60 20.50 -23.91
CA TRP A 127 -18.08 19.34 -24.61
C TRP A 127 -16.57 19.37 -24.90
N PHE A 128 -15.97 20.58 -25.07
CA PHE A 128 -14.66 20.69 -25.71
C PHE A 128 -13.71 21.67 -25.03
N THR A 129 -14.13 22.41 -23.98
CA THR A 129 -13.32 23.48 -23.43
C THR A 129 -12.52 22.99 -22.22
N PHE A 130 -11.22 22.77 -22.42
CA PHE A 130 -10.27 22.53 -21.33
C PHE A 130 -9.78 23.86 -20.74
N PRO A 131 -9.46 23.91 -19.43
CA PRO A 131 -8.86 25.08 -18.82
C PRO A 131 -7.44 25.32 -19.36
N ALA A 132 -7.08 26.59 -19.47
CA ALA A 132 -5.68 26.99 -19.64
C ALA A 132 -5.05 27.19 -18.27
N GLU A 133 -3.89 26.59 -18.04
CA GLU A 133 -3.16 26.67 -16.77
C GLU A 133 -1.72 27.09 -17.03
N THR A 134 -1.16 27.92 -16.16
CA THR A 134 0.24 28.36 -16.29
C THR A 134 1.07 27.76 -15.17
N TYR A 135 2.16 27.08 -15.55
CA TYR A 135 3.13 26.52 -14.63
C TYR A 135 4.56 26.84 -15.13
N ASN A 136 5.41 27.38 -14.26
CA ASN A 136 6.78 27.79 -14.58
C ASN A 136 6.86 28.69 -15.83
N GLY A 137 5.92 29.64 -15.97
CA GLY A 137 5.88 30.58 -17.10
C GLY A 137 5.40 29.99 -18.43
N VAL A 138 5.02 28.71 -18.46
CA VAL A 138 4.48 28.04 -19.65
C VAL A 138 2.97 27.84 -19.48
N THR A 139 2.19 28.24 -20.48
CA THR A 139 0.76 27.96 -20.50
C THR A 139 0.49 26.62 -21.17
N TYR A 140 -0.23 25.78 -20.47
CA TYR A 140 -0.68 24.45 -20.89
C TYR A 140 -2.18 24.47 -21.12
N LYS A 141 -2.61 24.03 -22.29
CA LYS A 141 -4.03 23.91 -22.65
C LYS A 141 -4.21 22.71 -23.58
N MET A 142 -5.09 21.80 -23.22
CA MET A 142 -5.57 20.78 -24.14
C MET A 142 -6.57 21.36 -25.11
N LEU A 143 -6.63 20.79 -26.28
CA LEU A 143 -7.47 21.22 -27.39
C LEU A 143 -8.50 20.12 -27.70
N PRO A 144 -9.58 20.43 -28.44
CA PRO A 144 -10.51 19.39 -28.90
C PRO A 144 -9.81 18.27 -29.70
N THR A 145 -8.73 18.59 -30.43
CA THR A 145 -7.90 17.64 -31.18
C THR A 145 -7.05 16.71 -30.28
N ASP A 146 -7.09 16.89 -28.97
CA ASP A 146 -6.47 16.00 -27.96
C ASP A 146 -7.48 14.97 -27.40
N ILE A 147 -8.75 15.03 -27.84
CA ILE A 147 -9.82 14.09 -27.45
C ILE A 147 -9.86 12.95 -28.45
N CYS A 148 -9.96 11.72 -27.97
CA CYS A 148 -10.08 10.53 -28.80
C CYS A 148 -11.29 10.58 -29.73
N LYS A 149 -11.12 10.08 -30.96
CA LYS A 149 -12.17 10.15 -31.99
C LYS A 149 -13.46 9.42 -31.62
N ASN A 150 -13.34 8.33 -30.86
CA ASN A 150 -14.46 7.47 -30.44
C ASN A 150 -14.94 7.75 -29.01
N ASP A 151 -14.48 8.83 -28.38
CA ASP A 151 -14.86 9.24 -27.02
C ASP A 151 -16.39 9.21 -26.80
N ASP A 152 -16.84 8.75 -25.63
CA ASP A 152 -18.24 8.49 -25.25
C ASP A 152 -18.99 7.62 -26.30
N GLY A 153 -18.37 6.54 -26.76
CA GLY A 153 -18.95 5.66 -27.76
C GLY A 153 -19.26 6.38 -29.08
N GLY A 154 -18.56 7.47 -29.36
CA GLY A 154 -18.72 8.34 -30.54
C GLY A 154 -19.77 9.44 -30.37
N ALA A 155 -20.33 9.66 -29.18
CA ALA A 155 -21.26 10.77 -28.93
C ALA A 155 -20.54 12.13 -29.07
N THR A 156 -19.31 12.21 -28.58
CA THR A 156 -18.46 13.42 -28.72
C THR A 156 -18.18 13.77 -30.18
N ALA A 157 -17.93 12.77 -31.04
CA ALA A 157 -17.72 12.99 -32.46
C ALA A 157 -18.98 13.53 -33.18
N LYS A 158 -20.16 13.03 -32.78
CA LYS A 158 -21.44 13.56 -33.30
C LYS A 158 -21.64 15.03 -32.91
N GLN A 159 -21.35 15.38 -31.66
CA GLN A 159 -21.44 16.76 -31.20
C GLN A 159 -20.38 17.65 -31.88
N ALA A 160 -19.15 17.14 -32.03
CA ALA A 160 -18.08 17.87 -32.73
C ALA A 160 -18.46 18.21 -34.16
N THR A 161 -19.08 17.27 -34.88
CA THR A 161 -19.61 17.53 -36.24
C THR A 161 -20.66 18.63 -36.26
N LYS A 162 -21.59 18.61 -35.28
CA LYS A 162 -22.65 19.65 -35.17
C LYS A 162 -22.07 21.03 -34.88
N ASP A 163 -21.03 21.10 -34.05
CA ASP A 163 -20.43 22.37 -33.62
C ASP A 163 -19.28 22.83 -34.53
N GLY A 164 -18.94 22.08 -35.58
CA GLY A 164 -17.84 22.39 -36.49
C GLY A 164 -16.45 22.26 -35.81
N VAL A 165 -16.32 21.41 -34.82
CA VAL A 165 -15.08 21.16 -34.04
C VAL A 165 -14.38 19.92 -34.59
N SER A 166 -13.05 19.92 -34.63
CA SER A 166 -12.25 18.74 -35.00
C SER A 166 -11.71 18.06 -33.76
N LEU A 167 -11.90 16.73 -33.67
CA LEU A 167 -11.26 15.86 -32.67
C LEU A 167 -9.96 15.30 -33.20
N SER A 168 -9.27 14.50 -32.36
CA SER A 168 -8.16 13.66 -32.83
C SER A 168 -8.60 12.70 -33.94
N ASN A 169 -7.65 12.29 -34.79
CA ASN A 169 -7.86 11.21 -35.75
C ASN A 169 -7.71 9.81 -35.13
N ASN A 170 -7.16 9.71 -33.92
CA ASN A 170 -6.92 8.45 -33.23
C ASN A 170 -8.14 8.05 -32.38
N ASN A 171 -8.41 6.77 -32.38
CA ASN A 171 -9.32 6.19 -31.39
C ASN A 171 -8.58 6.03 -30.07
N ASP A 172 -9.34 5.88 -29.00
CA ASP A 172 -8.87 5.43 -27.70
C ASP A 172 -8.11 4.09 -27.85
N GLU A 173 -7.07 3.90 -27.03
CA GLU A 173 -6.22 2.72 -27.08
C GLU A 173 -6.75 1.57 -26.21
N GLY A 174 -7.78 1.79 -25.46
CA GLY A 174 -8.33 0.84 -24.52
C GLY A 174 -9.79 1.01 -24.19
N GLN A 175 -10.10 1.10 -22.92
CA GLN A 175 -11.45 1.22 -22.39
C GLN A 175 -11.89 2.69 -22.34
N ASP A 176 -12.96 3.01 -23.08
CA ASP A 176 -13.68 4.28 -23.01
C ASP A 176 -14.32 4.49 -21.63
N TRP A 177 -14.38 5.73 -21.15
CA TRP A 177 -15.04 6.08 -19.90
C TRP A 177 -16.03 7.24 -20.10
N ASP A 178 -17.31 6.92 -20.04
CA ASP A 178 -18.39 7.86 -20.20
C ASP A 178 -18.42 8.90 -19.05
N GLY A 179 -18.28 10.18 -19.34
CA GLY A 179 -18.45 11.24 -18.34
C GLY A 179 -17.37 12.30 -18.28
N CYS A 180 -16.23 12.09 -18.90
CA CYS A 180 -15.20 13.10 -19.21
C CYS A 180 -14.72 12.88 -20.65
N ARG A 181 -13.68 13.63 -21.06
CA ARG A 181 -13.11 13.46 -22.41
C ARG A 181 -11.89 12.55 -22.34
N ASP A 182 -11.92 11.40 -23.00
CA ASP A 182 -10.78 10.51 -23.12
C ASP A 182 -9.67 11.16 -23.93
N LEU A 183 -8.46 11.14 -23.38
CA LEU A 183 -7.31 11.85 -23.93
C LEU A 183 -6.56 10.98 -24.94
N ASP A 184 -6.24 11.55 -26.10
CA ASP A 184 -5.37 10.89 -27.08
C ASP A 184 -3.91 10.92 -26.62
N HIS A 185 -3.46 9.86 -25.96
CA HIS A 185 -2.06 9.74 -25.50
C HIS A 185 -1.01 9.70 -26.62
N LYS A 186 -1.41 9.59 -27.90
CA LYS A 186 -0.53 9.75 -29.07
C LYS A 186 -0.32 11.22 -29.42
N SER A 187 -1.17 12.14 -28.92
CA SER A 187 -0.98 13.57 -29.09
C SER A 187 0.26 14.05 -28.36
N ALA A 188 1.15 14.74 -29.10
CA ALA A 188 2.33 15.37 -28.52
C ALA A 188 1.98 16.43 -27.46
N ASN A 189 0.83 17.11 -27.63
CA ASN A 189 0.33 18.10 -26.67
C ASN A 189 -0.12 17.42 -25.36
N VAL A 190 -0.90 16.34 -25.45
CA VAL A 190 -1.29 15.54 -24.28
C VAL A 190 -0.06 15.05 -23.52
N GLN A 191 0.88 14.40 -24.20
CA GLN A 191 2.11 13.91 -23.58
C GLN A 191 2.92 15.02 -22.91
N LYS A 192 3.06 16.18 -23.57
CA LYS A 192 3.75 17.35 -23.00
C LYS A 192 3.10 17.82 -21.70
N ILE A 193 1.78 17.95 -21.70
CA ILE A 193 1.01 18.44 -20.55
C ILE A 193 1.09 17.43 -19.40
N ILE A 194 0.86 16.15 -19.66
CA ILE A 194 0.93 15.10 -18.63
C ILE A 194 2.34 15.02 -18.02
N LYS A 195 3.39 15.05 -18.83
CA LYS A 195 4.78 15.06 -18.33
C LYS A 195 5.06 16.28 -17.43
N ALA A 196 4.55 17.45 -17.80
CA ALA A 196 4.69 18.65 -16.98
C ALA A 196 3.91 18.53 -15.65
N TYR A 197 2.69 18.02 -15.70
CA TYR A 197 1.87 17.75 -14.51
C TYR A 197 2.53 16.77 -13.55
N LEU A 198 3.04 15.65 -14.05
CA LEU A 198 3.70 14.65 -13.21
C LEU A 198 5.01 15.16 -12.60
N LYS A 199 5.77 15.99 -13.32
CA LYS A 199 6.92 16.69 -12.77
C LYS A 199 6.52 17.66 -11.67
N PHE A 200 5.46 18.44 -11.87
CA PHE A 200 4.90 19.32 -10.85
C PHE A 200 4.53 18.55 -9.58
N LEU A 201 3.81 17.44 -9.70
CA LEU A 201 3.46 16.61 -8.53
C LEU A 201 4.69 16.10 -7.80
N LYS A 202 5.71 15.63 -8.53
CA LYS A 202 6.91 15.04 -7.92
C LYS A 202 7.86 16.10 -7.37
N GLU A 203 8.18 17.13 -8.16
CA GLU A 203 9.27 18.07 -7.87
C GLU A 203 8.80 19.23 -7.00
N ASP A 204 7.60 19.75 -7.23
CA ASP A 204 7.06 20.89 -6.50
C ASP A 204 6.20 20.50 -5.31
N ILE A 205 5.22 19.61 -5.51
CA ILE A 205 4.34 19.15 -4.43
C ILE A 205 5.09 18.19 -3.51
N GLY A 206 5.96 17.33 -4.06
CA GLY A 206 6.83 16.45 -3.29
C GLY A 206 6.37 15.00 -3.19
N TYR A 207 5.47 14.56 -4.05
CA TYR A 207 5.08 13.15 -4.12
C TYR A 207 6.26 12.23 -4.43
N THR A 208 6.26 11.05 -3.84
CA THR A 208 7.32 10.04 -4.00
C THR A 208 7.07 9.12 -5.21
N GLY A 209 5.81 8.95 -5.58
CA GLY A 209 5.39 8.04 -6.63
C GLY A 209 3.96 8.30 -7.10
N PHE A 210 3.48 7.45 -8.00
CA PHE A 210 2.19 7.59 -8.66
C PHE A 210 1.37 6.30 -8.60
N ARG A 211 0.06 6.44 -8.37
CA ARG A 211 -0.96 5.47 -8.73
C ARG A 211 -1.68 5.99 -9.95
N TYR A 212 -1.55 5.31 -11.06
CA TYR A 212 -2.25 5.63 -12.29
C TYR A 212 -3.64 5.00 -12.28
N ASP A 213 -4.64 5.86 -12.35
CA ASP A 213 -6.05 5.50 -12.45
C ASP A 213 -6.38 4.93 -13.83
N MET A 214 -7.29 3.95 -13.87
CA MET A 214 -7.93 3.44 -15.08
C MET A 214 -6.94 3.19 -16.26
N VAL A 215 -5.82 2.52 -16.02
CA VAL A 215 -4.81 2.27 -17.06
C VAL A 215 -5.23 1.25 -18.12
N LYS A 216 -6.45 0.75 -18.06
CA LYS A 216 -7.07 0.00 -19.16
C LYS A 216 -7.44 0.88 -20.34
N GLY A 217 -7.55 2.20 -20.15
CA GLY A 217 -7.96 3.13 -21.18
C GLY A 217 -6.83 3.56 -22.12
N PHE A 218 -5.55 3.37 -21.74
CA PHE A 218 -4.42 3.74 -22.58
C PHE A 218 -3.24 2.79 -22.48
N SER A 219 -2.33 2.84 -23.47
CA SER A 219 -1.22 1.89 -23.53
C SER A 219 -0.23 2.06 -22.37
N GLY A 220 0.22 0.93 -21.81
CA GLY A 220 1.29 0.90 -20.80
C GLY A 220 2.60 1.54 -21.27
N SER A 221 2.84 1.65 -22.57
CA SER A 221 4.01 2.35 -23.13
C SER A 221 4.04 3.83 -22.79
N HIS A 222 2.86 4.48 -22.68
CA HIS A 222 2.77 5.88 -22.25
C HIS A 222 3.11 6.02 -20.76
N VAL A 223 2.69 5.07 -19.91
CA VAL A 223 3.11 5.05 -18.50
C VAL A 223 4.62 4.92 -18.37
N ALA A 224 5.25 4.06 -19.20
CA ALA A 224 6.71 3.96 -19.23
C ALA A 224 7.39 5.30 -19.57
N ASP A 225 6.90 5.99 -20.59
CA ASP A 225 7.41 7.29 -21.04
C ASP A 225 7.20 8.40 -19.98
N TYR A 226 6.06 8.40 -19.30
CA TYR A 226 5.77 9.33 -18.20
C TYR A 226 6.65 9.08 -16.98
N ASN A 227 6.89 7.81 -16.64
CA ASN A 227 7.78 7.44 -15.55
C ASN A 227 9.24 7.80 -15.88
N ASP A 228 9.68 7.62 -17.13
CA ASP A 228 11.01 8.07 -17.60
C ASP A 228 11.18 9.57 -17.48
N ALA A 229 10.18 10.34 -17.90
CA ALA A 229 10.21 11.81 -17.83
C ALA A 229 10.35 12.34 -16.41
N THR A 230 9.88 11.59 -15.41
CA THR A 230 9.91 11.98 -13.98
C THR A 230 11.01 11.28 -13.18
N GLY A 231 11.53 10.14 -13.65
CA GLY A 231 12.47 9.31 -12.87
C GLY A 231 11.85 8.77 -11.58
N VAL A 232 10.53 8.53 -11.56
CA VAL A 232 9.82 8.03 -10.39
C VAL A 232 10.20 6.58 -10.09
N LYS A 233 10.36 6.24 -8.80
CA LYS A 233 10.73 4.87 -8.36
C LYS A 233 9.53 4.01 -7.99
N PHE A 234 8.42 4.63 -7.60
CA PHE A 234 7.19 3.95 -7.22
C PHE A 234 6.09 4.34 -8.20
N SER A 235 5.63 3.38 -8.98
CA SER A 235 4.52 3.52 -9.91
C SER A 235 3.67 2.26 -9.84
N VAL A 236 2.38 2.42 -9.64
CA VAL A 236 1.40 1.33 -9.63
C VAL A 236 0.21 1.70 -10.51
N GLY A 237 -0.21 0.80 -11.38
CA GLY A 237 -1.37 0.99 -12.25
C GLY A 237 -2.59 0.22 -11.78
N GLU A 238 -3.73 0.84 -11.94
CA GLU A 238 -5.03 0.18 -11.79
C GLU A 238 -5.41 -0.48 -13.10
N TYR A 239 -5.00 -1.72 -13.30
CA TYR A 239 -5.43 -2.54 -14.43
C TYR A 239 -6.41 -3.61 -13.94
N TRP A 240 -7.68 -3.26 -13.85
CA TRP A 240 -8.72 -4.11 -13.26
C TRP A 240 -9.14 -5.22 -14.22
N ASP A 241 -8.41 -6.33 -14.22
CA ASP A 241 -8.64 -7.47 -15.11
C ASP A 241 -8.05 -8.77 -14.56
N GLY A 242 -8.10 -9.83 -15.37
CA GLY A 242 -7.43 -11.11 -15.13
C GLY A 242 -5.91 -11.01 -15.20
N ASN A 243 -5.23 -11.94 -14.54
CA ASN A 243 -3.78 -11.94 -14.41
C ASN A 243 -3.01 -11.85 -15.74
N PRO A 244 -3.41 -12.58 -16.84
CA PRO A 244 -2.71 -12.46 -18.12
C PRO A 244 -2.74 -11.05 -18.70
N SER A 245 -3.84 -10.33 -18.57
CA SER A 245 -4.00 -8.94 -19.04
C SER A 245 -3.12 -7.99 -18.24
N ILE A 246 -3.08 -8.15 -16.91
CA ILE A 246 -2.24 -7.35 -16.01
C ILE A 246 -0.75 -7.56 -16.34
N ILE A 247 -0.33 -8.81 -16.54
CA ILE A 247 1.05 -9.16 -16.95
C ILE A 247 1.40 -8.51 -18.29
N ASN A 248 0.51 -8.58 -19.27
CA ASN A 248 0.72 -7.95 -20.56
C ASN A 248 0.89 -6.43 -20.43
N TRP A 249 0.07 -5.79 -19.59
CA TRP A 249 0.20 -4.35 -19.32
C TRP A 249 1.53 -4.02 -18.63
N ILE A 250 1.94 -4.76 -17.60
CA ILE A 250 3.25 -4.58 -16.94
C ILE A 250 4.38 -4.68 -17.97
N ASN A 251 4.32 -5.64 -18.88
CA ASN A 251 5.32 -5.78 -19.96
C ASN A 251 5.31 -4.58 -20.91
N LYS A 252 4.14 -4.05 -21.28
CA LYS A 252 4.02 -2.83 -22.08
C LYS A 252 4.60 -1.59 -21.39
N THR A 253 4.64 -1.56 -20.05
CA THR A 253 5.37 -0.51 -19.31
C THR A 253 6.89 -0.73 -19.29
N ASN A 254 7.43 -1.75 -19.96
CA ASN A 254 8.83 -2.19 -19.82
C ASN A 254 9.19 -2.48 -18.35
N LYS A 255 8.24 -2.99 -17.55
CA LYS A 255 8.36 -3.22 -16.11
C LYS A 255 8.69 -1.95 -15.31
N LYS A 256 8.31 -0.77 -15.81
CA LYS A 256 8.47 0.51 -15.14
C LYS A 256 7.25 0.90 -14.27
N SER A 257 6.30 0.00 -14.12
CA SER A 257 5.19 0.12 -13.19
C SER A 257 4.83 -1.23 -12.59
N ALA A 258 4.48 -1.25 -11.33
CA ALA A 258 3.74 -2.31 -10.68
C ALA A 258 2.26 -2.22 -11.06
N ALA A 259 1.47 -3.22 -10.66
CA ALA A 259 0.02 -3.20 -10.77
C ALA A 259 -0.63 -3.67 -9.47
N PHE A 260 -1.85 -3.22 -9.20
CA PHE A 260 -2.68 -3.83 -8.16
C PHE A 260 -3.02 -5.27 -8.54
N ASP A 261 -2.84 -6.19 -7.60
CA ASP A 261 -3.11 -7.62 -7.79
C ASP A 261 -4.58 -7.93 -7.52
N PHE A 262 -5.43 -7.63 -8.51
CA PHE A 262 -6.87 -7.85 -8.42
C PHE A 262 -7.23 -9.33 -8.19
N GLN A 263 -6.46 -10.25 -8.78
CA GLN A 263 -6.74 -11.66 -8.63
C GLN A 263 -6.37 -12.16 -7.21
N PHE A 264 -5.34 -11.61 -6.57
CA PHE A 264 -5.07 -11.84 -5.15
C PHE A 264 -6.27 -11.41 -4.29
N ARG A 265 -6.77 -10.22 -4.54
CA ARG A 265 -7.95 -9.68 -3.83
C ARG A 265 -9.18 -10.59 -4.01
N TYR A 266 -9.45 -11.06 -5.23
CA TYR A 266 -10.59 -11.95 -5.48
C TYR A 266 -10.42 -13.30 -4.79
N ASN A 267 -9.22 -13.88 -4.77
CA ASN A 267 -8.95 -15.12 -4.05
C ASN A 267 -9.20 -14.96 -2.55
N VAL A 268 -8.79 -13.83 -1.96
CA VAL A 268 -9.05 -13.54 -0.54
C VAL A 268 -10.54 -13.34 -0.27
N ARG A 269 -11.24 -12.55 -1.10
CA ARG A 269 -12.68 -12.34 -0.99
C ARG A 269 -13.45 -13.66 -1.06
N ASP A 270 -13.15 -14.50 -2.05
CA ASP A 270 -13.82 -15.78 -2.26
C ASP A 270 -13.56 -16.77 -1.12
N ALA A 271 -12.35 -16.74 -0.54
CA ALA A 271 -12.04 -17.54 0.64
C ALA A 271 -12.84 -17.07 1.86
N VAL A 272 -12.81 -15.78 2.14
CA VAL A 272 -13.43 -15.17 3.33
C VAL A 272 -14.94 -15.19 3.24
N ASN A 273 -15.52 -14.67 2.15
CA ASN A 273 -16.98 -14.65 1.95
C ASN A 273 -17.56 -16.05 1.67
N GLY A 274 -16.73 -17.00 1.23
CA GLY A 274 -17.13 -18.33 0.80
C GLY A 274 -17.85 -18.37 -0.56
N ALA A 275 -18.04 -17.19 -1.19
CA ALA A 275 -18.73 -17.02 -2.45
C ALA A 275 -18.15 -15.84 -3.23
N ALA A 276 -18.35 -15.85 -4.55
CA ALA A 276 -17.96 -14.77 -5.46
C ALA A 276 -19.06 -13.69 -5.59
N ASP A 277 -18.72 -12.58 -6.23
CA ASP A 277 -19.64 -11.55 -6.73
C ASP A 277 -20.55 -10.93 -5.67
N GLY A 278 -19.95 -10.46 -4.56
CA GLY A 278 -20.66 -9.77 -3.48
C GLY A 278 -21.60 -10.65 -2.66
N LYS A 279 -21.70 -11.94 -2.98
CA LYS A 279 -22.47 -12.92 -2.22
C LYS A 279 -21.69 -13.36 -0.98
N VAL A 280 -22.38 -13.85 0.03
CA VAL A 280 -21.81 -14.41 1.24
C VAL A 280 -22.41 -15.79 1.47
N ALA A 281 -21.58 -16.83 1.48
CA ALA A 281 -21.98 -18.15 1.92
C ALA A 281 -22.01 -18.25 3.45
N SER A 282 -22.72 -19.23 3.98
CA SER A 282 -22.76 -19.49 5.42
C SER A 282 -21.38 -19.77 6.01
N PHE A 283 -20.50 -20.38 5.21
CA PHE A 283 -19.14 -20.75 5.62
C PHE A 283 -18.10 -20.15 4.68
N SER A 284 -16.97 -19.75 5.23
CA SER A 284 -15.77 -19.40 4.48
C SER A 284 -15.14 -20.64 3.86
N ASP A 285 -14.41 -20.48 2.77
CA ASP A 285 -13.63 -21.55 2.15
C ASP A 285 -12.16 -21.11 1.99
N TRP A 286 -11.39 -21.30 3.06
CA TRP A 286 -10.02 -20.85 3.12
C TRP A 286 -9.07 -21.59 2.16
N SER A 287 -9.48 -22.75 1.62
CA SER A 287 -8.70 -23.48 0.61
C SER A 287 -8.50 -22.68 -0.68
N LYS A 288 -9.38 -21.70 -0.97
CA LYS A 288 -9.29 -20.82 -2.15
C LYS A 288 -8.07 -19.92 -2.15
N LEU A 289 -7.45 -19.68 -0.98
CA LEU A 289 -6.17 -18.96 -0.89
C LEU A 289 -5.01 -19.72 -1.56
N ASN A 290 -5.17 -20.99 -1.88
CA ASN A 290 -4.18 -21.78 -2.62
C ASN A 290 -4.21 -21.54 -4.14
N SER A 291 -5.04 -20.62 -4.62
CA SER A 291 -5.12 -20.26 -6.04
C SER A 291 -3.81 -19.62 -6.51
N THR A 292 -3.40 -19.99 -7.72
CA THR A 292 -2.13 -19.56 -8.34
C THR A 292 -2.34 -18.50 -9.44
N ASN A 293 -3.55 -18.02 -9.65
CA ASN A 293 -3.92 -17.13 -10.74
C ASN A 293 -3.69 -15.63 -10.46
N ASN A 294 -2.76 -15.27 -9.59
CA ASN A 294 -2.48 -13.89 -9.20
C ASN A 294 -0.99 -13.54 -9.40
N LEU A 295 -0.67 -12.24 -9.43
CA LEU A 295 0.70 -11.75 -9.65
C LEU A 295 1.64 -12.18 -8.54
N MET A 296 1.20 -12.14 -7.28
CA MET A 296 2.00 -12.49 -6.12
C MET A 296 2.49 -13.95 -6.20
N HIS A 297 1.71 -14.84 -6.80
CA HIS A 297 2.11 -16.24 -6.98
C HIS A 297 3.18 -16.41 -8.07
N ASP A 298 3.16 -15.60 -9.13
CA ASP A 298 4.14 -15.69 -10.23
C ASP A 298 5.50 -15.09 -9.82
N ALA A 299 6.52 -15.94 -9.69
CA ALA A 299 7.86 -15.52 -9.27
C ALA A 299 8.48 -14.44 -10.19
N ASN A 300 8.11 -14.38 -11.49
CA ASN A 300 8.62 -13.39 -12.45
C ASN A 300 7.94 -12.03 -12.33
N TYR A 301 6.75 -11.97 -11.70
CA TYR A 301 5.93 -10.75 -11.57
C TYR A 301 5.63 -10.37 -10.13
N ARG A 302 5.95 -11.22 -9.16
CA ARG A 302 5.75 -10.98 -7.72
C ARG A 302 6.31 -9.64 -7.25
N GLN A 303 7.45 -9.23 -7.78
CA GLN A 303 8.05 -7.92 -7.51
C GLN A 303 7.06 -6.77 -7.77
N TYR A 304 6.24 -6.90 -8.79
CA TYR A 304 5.31 -5.88 -9.28
C TYR A 304 3.89 -6.04 -8.72
N ALA A 305 3.67 -6.99 -7.83
CA ALA A 305 2.37 -7.20 -7.20
C ALA A 305 2.17 -6.24 -6.02
N VAL A 306 1.27 -5.26 -6.16
CA VAL A 306 0.73 -4.51 -5.03
C VAL A 306 -0.53 -5.23 -4.57
N THR A 307 -0.42 -6.01 -3.50
CA THR A 307 -1.50 -6.84 -2.98
C THR A 307 -2.44 -6.02 -2.11
N PHE A 308 -3.73 -6.29 -2.19
CA PHE A 308 -4.75 -5.66 -1.36
C PHE A 308 -5.92 -6.61 -1.13
N VAL A 309 -6.72 -6.37 -0.12
CA VAL A 309 -7.89 -7.19 0.19
C VAL A 309 -9.19 -6.44 -0.04
N GLU A 310 -9.17 -5.12 0.04
CA GLU A 310 -10.29 -4.23 -0.25
C GLU A 310 -9.78 -2.85 -0.63
N ASN A 311 -10.56 -2.08 -1.40
CA ASN A 311 -10.30 -0.70 -1.76
C ASN A 311 -11.61 0.12 -1.85
N HIS A 312 -11.49 1.40 -2.21
CA HIS A 312 -12.60 2.35 -2.30
C HIS A 312 -13.65 2.02 -3.38
N ASP A 313 -13.30 1.22 -4.39
CA ASP A 313 -14.23 0.80 -5.48
C ASP A 313 -14.95 -0.50 -5.17
N MET A 314 -14.54 -1.21 -4.12
CA MET A 314 -15.12 -2.51 -3.74
C MET A 314 -15.82 -2.46 -2.39
N GLN A 315 -15.59 -1.43 -1.59
CA GLN A 315 -16.22 -1.26 -0.29
C GLN A 315 -17.75 -1.19 -0.39
N TYR A 316 -18.44 -1.62 0.65
CA TYR A 316 -19.86 -1.37 0.77
C TYR A 316 -20.12 0.14 0.87
N ARG A 317 -20.93 0.70 -0.02
CA ARG A 317 -21.32 2.12 -0.02
C ARG A 317 -22.74 2.31 0.51
N SER A 318 -23.70 1.58 -0.04
CA SER A 318 -25.11 1.65 0.34
C SER A 318 -25.88 0.39 -0.08
N ALA A 319 -27.16 0.30 0.31
CA ALA A 319 -28.03 -0.79 -0.14
C ALA A 319 -28.28 -0.79 -1.66
N SER A 320 -28.26 0.40 -2.28
CA SER A 320 -28.38 0.56 -3.74
C SER A 320 -27.04 0.39 -4.47
N GLU A 321 -25.94 0.49 -3.75
CA GLU A 321 -24.56 0.37 -4.26
C GLU A 321 -23.74 -0.56 -3.36
N PRO A 322 -24.11 -1.87 -3.31
CA PRO A 322 -23.51 -2.81 -2.36
C PRO A 322 -22.09 -3.23 -2.74
N LEU A 323 -21.68 -3.04 -3.99
CA LEU A 323 -20.40 -3.43 -4.57
C LEU A 323 -19.97 -4.86 -4.17
N ASP A 324 -18.68 -5.09 -3.93
CA ASP A 324 -18.12 -6.43 -3.67
C ASP A 324 -17.18 -6.46 -2.46
N PRO A 325 -17.60 -6.01 -1.25
CA PRO A 325 -16.73 -5.90 -0.09
C PRO A 325 -16.41 -7.26 0.55
N LEU A 326 -15.38 -7.26 1.41
CA LEU A 326 -15.24 -8.29 2.43
C LEU A 326 -16.40 -8.16 3.43
N ARG A 327 -17.12 -9.26 3.66
CA ARG A 327 -18.31 -9.29 4.53
C ARG A 327 -18.03 -9.79 5.94
N LYS A 328 -16.88 -10.46 6.15
CA LYS A 328 -16.46 -11.04 7.43
C LYS A 328 -14.96 -11.26 7.44
N ASP A 329 -14.39 -11.63 8.58
CA ASP A 329 -12.98 -12.04 8.74
C ASP A 329 -11.94 -11.05 8.18
N THR A 330 -12.27 -9.76 8.14
CA THR A 330 -11.43 -8.68 7.60
C THR A 330 -10.02 -8.70 8.21
N LEU A 331 -9.93 -8.94 9.51
CA LEU A 331 -8.63 -8.98 10.19
C LEU A 331 -7.79 -10.19 9.76
N ALA A 332 -8.40 -11.37 9.62
CA ALA A 332 -7.72 -12.57 9.13
C ALA A 332 -7.29 -12.44 7.66
N ALA A 333 -8.09 -11.75 6.83
CA ALA A 333 -7.72 -11.42 5.45
C ALA A 333 -6.47 -10.54 5.39
N ASN A 334 -6.40 -9.49 6.22
CA ASN A 334 -5.20 -8.65 6.33
C ASN A 334 -4.01 -9.42 6.93
N ALA A 335 -4.24 -10.32 7.90
CA ALA A 335 -3.19 -11.17 8.44
C ALA A 335 -2.57 -12.06 7.35
N TYR A 336 -3.39 -12.65 6.47
CA TYR A 336 -2.89 -13.38 5.32
C TYR A 336 -2.06 -12.47 4.41
N MET A 337 -2.60 -11.34 3.97
CA MET A 337 -1.91 -10.41 3.06
C MET A 337 -0.56 -9.95 3.62
N LEU A 338 -0.51 -9.55 4.88
CA LEU A 338 0.70 -9.02 5.52
C LEU A 338 1.79 -10.09 5.73
N ALA A 339 1.42 -11.36 5.77
CA ALA A 339 2.38 -12.46 5.88
C ALA A 339 2.89 -12.97 4.52
N MET A 340 2.25 -12.57 3.41
CA MET A 340 2.60 -13.02 2.06
C MET A 340 3.61 -12.07 1.39
N PRO A 341 4.34 -12.52 0.33
CA PRO A 341 5.14 -11.62 -0.52
C PRO A 341 4.27 -10.63 -1.30
N GLY A 342 4.87 -9.83 -2.18
CA GLY A 342 4.25 -8.65 -2.78
C GLY A 342 4.35 -7.45 -1.85
N THR A 343 3.89 -6.29 -2.30
CA THR A 343 3.78 -5.08 -1.48
C THR A 343 2.35 -4.96 -0.96
N PRO A 344 2.09 -5.19 0.32
CA PRO A 344 0.73 -5.10 0.85
C PRO A 344 0.26 -3.65 0.91
N CYS A 345 -0.96 -3.39 0.43
CA CYS A 345 -1.68 -2.12 0.53
C CYS A 345 -2.88 -2.31 1.45
N ILE A 346 -2.81 -1.72 2.64
CA ILE A 346 -3.87 -1.75 3.64
C ILE A 346 -4.92 -0.71 3.27
N PHE A 347 -6.19 -1.03 3.40
CA PHE A 347 -7.29 -0.10 3.18
C PHE A 347 -7.56 0.74 4.44
N GLN A 348 -7.79 2.05 4.31
CA GLN A 348 -7.94 2.97 5.44
C GLN A 348 -9.00 2.55 6.46
N PRO A 349 -10.23 2.11 6.10
CA PRO A 349 -11.21 1.62 7.07
C PRO A 349 -10.69 0.44 7.91
N HIS A 350 -9.92 -0.47 7.30
CA HIS A 350 -9.30 -1.58 8.04
C HIS A 350 -8.22 -1.08 9.01
N TRP A 351 -7.38 -0.13 8.57
CA TRP A 351 -6.39 0.51 9.43
C TRP A 351 -7.04 1.21 10.63
N ARG A 352 -8.13 1.93 10.42
CA ARG A 352 -8.85 2.60 11.50
C ARG A 352 -9.49 1.63 12.49
N ALA A 353 -10.06 0.52 11.99
CA ALA A 353 -10.75 -0.46 12.81
C ALA A 353 -9.80 -1.38 13.60
N TYR A 354 -8.63 -1.72 13.05
CA TYR A 354 -7.75 -2.77 13.56
C TYR A 354 -6.28 -2.31 13.67
N LYS A 355 -6.07 -1.03 13.96
CA LYS A 355 -4.76 -0.40 13.89
C LYS A 355 -3.69 -1.13 14.70
N GLN A 356 -3.99 -1.52 15.93
CA GLN A 356 -3.00 -2.15 16.82
C GLN A 356 -2.65 -3.56 16.36
N GLU A 357 -3.62 -4.34 15.93
CA GLU A 357 -3.40 -5.68 15.39
C GLU A 357 -2.60 -5.61 14.09
N LEU A 358 -2.93 -4.68 13.20
CA LEU A 358 -2.21 -4.46 11.94
C LEU A 358 -0.76 -4.01 12.19
N LYS A 359 -0.51 -3.13 13.16
CA LYS A 359 0.84 -2.76 13.57
C LYS A 359 1.65 -3.98 14.02
N SER A 360 1.09 -4.85 14.85
CA SER A 360 1.76 -6.09 15.29
C SER A 360 2.07 -7.02 14.13
N MET A 361 1.15 -7.17 13.16
CA MET A 361 1.38 -7.97 11.97
C MET A 361 2.48 -7.38 11.08
N ILE A 362 2.51 -6.05 10.92
CA ILE A 362 3.56 -5.34 10.17
C ILE A 362 4.92 -5.51 10.85
N GLU A 363 4.98 -5.40 12.19
CA GLU A 363 6.22 -5.67 12.93
C GLU A 363 6.72 -7.10 12.71
N ALA A 364 5.84 -8.10 12.74
CA ALA A 364 6.19 -9.49 12.48
C ALA A 364 6.73 -9.68 11.06
N ARG A 365 6.09 -9.05 10.04
CA ARG A 365 6.56 -9.02 8.66
C ARG A 365 7.96 -8.42 8.54
N LYS A 366 8.18 -7.24 9.13
CA LYS A 366 9.47 -6.52 9.10
C LYS A 366 10.55 -7.28 9.87
N LEU A 367 10.19 -7.91 10.97
CA LEU A 367 11.10 -8.75 11.76
C LEU A 367 11.54 -10.00 10.99
N ALA A 368 10.64 -10.67 10.32
CA ALA A 368 10.98 -11.79 9.44
C ALA A 368 11.80 -11.34 8.21
N GLY A 369 11.72 -10.06 7.83
CA GLY A 369 12.37 -9.51 6.64
C GLY A 369 11.68 -9.95 5.34
N ILE A 370 10.35 -10.02 5.34
CA ILE A 370 9.57 -10.36 4.15
C ILE A 370 9.60 -9.17 3.18
N THR A 371 9.87 -9.47 1.92
CA THR A 371 9.90 -8.51 0.81
C THR A 371 8.86 -8.86 -0.24
N ASN A 372 8.70 -8.00 -1.22
CA ASN A 372 7.85 -8.27 -2.38
C ASN A 372 8.33 -9.47 -3.23
N MET A 373 9.57 -9.94 -3.06
CA MET A 373 10.14 -11.07 -3.78
C MET A 373 10.33 -12.33 -2.93
N SER A 374 9.93 -12.31 -1.66
CA SER A 374 10.08 -13.47 -0.77
C SER A 374 9.42 -14.72 -1.33
N ASN A 375 10.05 -15.87 -1.10
CA ASN A 375 9.45 -17.17 -1.43
C ASN A 375 8.52 -17.63 -0.32
N TYR A 376 7.56 -18.47 -0.67
CA TYR A 376 6.63 -19.06 0.28
C TYR A 376 6.29 -20.51 -0.07
N THR A 377 5.78 -21.23 0.91
CA THR A 377 5.37 -22.63 0.77
C THR A 377 4.05 -22.84 1.49
N ASN A 378 3.07 -23.37 0.77
CA ASN A 378 1.82 -23.80 1.39
C ASN A 378 2.07 -24.98 2.32
N LYS A 379 1.50 -24.93 3.52
CA LYS A 379 1.60 -25.98 4.55
C LYS A 379 0.27 -26.71 4.76
N MET A 380 -0.84 -26.03 4.51
CA MET A 380 -2.19 -26.59 4.60
C MET A 380 -3.15 -25.76 3.76
N ALA A 381 -4.03 -26.41 3.02
CA ALA A 381 -5.11 -25.78 2.26
C ALA A 381 -6.39 -26.59 2.42
N GLN A 382 -7.15 -26.31 3.48
CA GLN A 382 -8.45 -26.93 3.77
C GLN A 382 -9.52 -25.85 3.86
N THR A 383 -10.76 -26.21 3.67
CA THR A 383 -11.91 -25.29 3.77
C THR A 383 -11.94 -24.52 5.08
N SER A 384 -11.60 -25.15 6.20
CA SER A 384 -11.63 -24.53 7.54
C SER A 384 -10.30 -23.93 7.99
N CYS A 385 -9.18 -24.22 7.29
CA CYS A 385 -7.84 -23.79 7.71
C CYS A 385 -6.89 -23.70 6.52
N PHE A 386 -6.21 -22.58 6.41
CA PHE A 386 -5.10 -22.38 5.48
C PHE A 386 -3.85 -22.00 6.25
N ALA A 387 -2.71 -22.59 5.91
CA ALA A 387 -1.42 -22.26 6.51
C ALA A 387 -0.35 -22.08 5.44
N ASN A 388 0.44 -21.02 5.58
CA ASN A 388 1.51 -20.70 4.64
C ASN A 388 2.77 -20.24 5.39
N GLU A 389 3.94 -20.67 4.92
CA GLU A 389 5.25 -20.25 5.40
C GLU A 389 5.90 -19.33 4.38
N THR A 390 6.20 -18.10 4.76
CA THR A 390 6.96 -17.16 3.95
C THR A 390 8.39 -17.03 4.47
N THR A 391 9.35 -17.14 3.56
CA THR A 391 10.77 -17.03 3.87
C THR A 391 11.22 -15.59 3.69
N GLY A 392 11.44 -14.90 4.78
CA GLY A 392 12.05 -13.58 4.78
C GLY A 392 13.58 -13.64 4.81
N ASN A 393 14.21 -12.48 4.68
CA ASN A 393 15.69 -12.37 4.69
C ASN A 393 16.31 -12.60 6.06
N LYS A 394 15.52 -12.56 7.14
CA LYS A 394 15.99 -12.69 8.53
C LYS A 394 15.42 -13.93 9.22
N ALA A 395 14.18 -14.28 8.94
CA ALA A 395 13.48 -15.39 9.57
C ALA A 395 12.33 -15.87 8.67
N LYS A 396 11.68 -16.98 9.06
CA LYS A 396 10.48 -17.47 8.41
C LYS A 396 9.25 -17.11 9.24
N LEU A 397 8.17 -16.74 8.57
CA LEU A 397 6.88 -16.43 9.19
C LEU A 397 5.82 -17.40 8.68
N ILE A 398 5.12 -18.07 9.58
CA ILE A 398 3.94 -18.86 9.23
C ILE A 398 2.71 -18.08 9.63
N VAL A 399 1.80 -17.92 8.68
CA VAL A 399 0.43 -17.47 8.90
C VAL A 399 -0.51 -18.67 8.85
N VAL A 400 -1.40 -18.73 9.81
CA VAL A 400 -2.52 -19.69 9.84
C VAL A 400 -3.80 -18.86 9.90
N VAL A 401 -4.68 -19.04 8.93
CA VAL A 401 -5.99 -18.36 8.88
C VAL A 401 -7.11 -19.38 8.72
N GLY A 402 -8.27 -19.06 9.25
CA GLY A 402 -9.44 -19.91 9.11
C GLY A 402 -10.26 -20.09 10.37
N ASN A 403 -11.44 -20.66 10.22
CA ASN A 403 -12.38 -20.92 11.32
C ASN A 403 -11.83 -21.94 12.33
N ASN A 404 -10.86 -22.75 11.90
CA ASN A 404 -10.18 -23.74 12.75
C ASN A 404 -8.65 -23.61 12.65
N THR A 405 -8.10 -22.51 13.14
CA THR A 405 -6.64 -22.30 13.15
C THR A 405 -5.87 -23.33 13.98
N LYS A 406 -6.55 -24.12 14.81
CA LYS A 406 -5.94 -25.21 15.60
C LYS A 406 -5.66 -26.46 14.76
N ALA A 407 -6.22 -26.56 13.56
CA ALA A 407 -5.98 -27.68 12.65
C ALA A 407 -4.52 -27.75 12.18
N TYR A 408 -3.79 -26.63 12.22
CA TYR A 408 -2.36 -26.58 11.89
C TYR A 408 -1.53 -26.05 13.07
N THR A 409 -0.52 -26.82 13.42
CA THR A 409 0.51 -26.44 14.39
C THR A 409 1.88 -26.69 13.76
N PRO A 410 2.76 -25.69 13.65
CA PRO A 410 4.11 -25.90 13.11
C PRO A 410 5.00 -26.71 14.05
N SER A 411 6.19 -27.10 13.58
CA SER A 411 7.20 -27.78 14.39
C SER A 411 7.65 -26.93 15.59
N ALA A 412 8.37 -27.56 16.52
CA ALA A 412 8.95 -26.89 17.68
C ALA A 412 9.98 -25.78 17.34
N ASP A 413 10.38 -25.66 16.06
CA ASP A 413 11.28 -24.60 15.58
C ASP A 413 10.61 -23.23 15.44
N TYR A 414 9.32 -23.15 15.70
CA TYR A 414 8.53 -21.92 15.63
C TYR A 414 7.98 -21.55 17.01
N ALA A 415 7.86 -20.25 17.25
CA ALA A 415 7.16 -19.68 18.40
C ALA A 415 5.91 -18.94 17.93
N GLN A 416 4.77 -19.18 18.57
CA GLN A 416 3.56 -18.40 18.33
C GLN A 416 3.74 -17.00 18.90
N ILE A 417 3.69 -15.99 18.04
CA ILE A 417 3.89 -14.58 18.39
C ILE A 417 2.61 -13.77 18.42
N LEU A 418 1.63 -14.08 17.56
CA LEU A 418 0.33 -13.43 17.51
C LEU A 418 -0.79 -14.46 17.41
N GLU A 419 -1.94 -14.10 17.98
CA GLU A 419 -3.20 -14.83 17.86
C GLU A 419 -4.35 -13.84 17.93
N GLY A 420 -5.33 -14.01 17.05
CA GLY A 420 -6.56 -13.25 17.06
C GLY A 420 -7.70 -14.03 16.43
N TYR A 421 -8.80 -13.33 16.12
CA TYR A 421 -9.96 -13.95 15.54
C TYR A 421 -9.63 -14.50 14.15
N HIS A 422 -9.67 -15.81 14.00
CA HIS A 422 -9.40 -16.59 12.79
C HIS A 422 -7.99 -16.43 12.21
N TYR A 423 -6.99 -16.01 13.00
CA TYR A 423 -5.59 -16.01 12.58
C TYR A 423 -4.60 -16.33 13.69
N ARG A 424 -3.42 -16.83 13.30
CA ARG A 424 -2.22 -17.00 14.12
C ARG A 424 -0.97 -16.71 13.31
N TYR A 425 0.03 -16.16 13.98
CA TYR A 425 1.38 -16.01 13.44
C TYR A 425 2.39 -16.79 14.26
N TYR A 426 3.27 -17.48 13.55
CA TYR A 426 4.40 -18.19 14.13
C TYR A 426 5.68 -17.71 13.47
N LEU A 427 6.67 -17.31 14.28
CA LEU A 427 7.97 -16.87 13.82
C LEU A 427 9.00 -17.96 14.08
N SER A 428 9.87 -18.23 13.10
CA SER A 428 10.94 -19.20 13.29
C SER A 428 11.88 -18.77 14.42
N LYS A 429 12.26 -19.70 15.27
CA LYS A 429 13.14 -19.46 16.43
C LYS A 429 14.56 -19.04 16.02
N SER A 430 14.93 -19.17 14.73
CA SER A 430 16.15 -18.62 14.16
C SER A 430 16.21 -17.07 14.21
N ALA A 431 15.10 -16.40 14.47
CA ALA A 431 15.04 -14.94 14.65
C ALA A 431 15.82 -14.48 15.90
N GLU A 432 16.01 -15.35 16.91
CA GLU A 432 16.72 -15.07 18.17
C GLU A 432 16.37 -13.67 18.74
N THR A 433 15.11 -13.49 19.13
CA THR A 433 14.58 -12.19 19.59
C THR A 433 13.56 -12.35 20.71
N ALA A 434 13.42 -11.33 21.53
CA ALA A 434 12.25 -11.17 22.39
C ALA A 434 11.10 -10.60 21.58
N TRP A 435 9.85 -10.92 21.94
CA TRP A 435 8.65 -10.43 21.30
C TRP A 435 7.63 -9.98 22.35
N CYS A 436 6.94 -8.84 22.07
CA CYS A 436 5.73 -8.40 22.77
C CYS A 436 4.58 -8.35 21.77
N ASN A 437 3.42 -8.90 22.14
CA ASN A 437 2.27 -8.98 21.24
C ASN A 437 1.54 -7.66 21.05
N ILE A 438 1.82 -6.63 21.86
CA ILE A 438 1.23 -5.30 21.78
C ILE A 438 2.26 -4.34 21.17
N PRO A 439 1.96 -3.67 20.04
CA PRO A 439 2.89 -2.80 19.35
C PRO A 439 3.03 -1.44 20.06
N SER A 440 4.06 -0.68 19.71
CA SER A 440 4.19 0.72 20.13
C SER A 440 2.98 1.54 19.68
N GLY A 441 2.53 2.45 20.55
CA GLY A 441 1.38 3.30 20.22
C GLY A 441 0.77 4.00 21.42
N GLU A 442 -0.35 4.66 21.14
CA GLU A 442 -1.20 5.33 22.11
C GLU A 442 -2.40 4.43 22.46
N TYR A 443 -2.72 4.35 23.73
CA TYR A 443 -3.75 3.48 24.28
C TYR A 443 -4.63 4.26 25.25
N GLU A 444 -5.95 4.01 25.21
CA GLU A 444 -6.93 4.71 26.05
C GLU A 444 -6.86 4.27 27.53
N ALA A 445 -6.33 3.08 27.82
CA ALA A 445 -6.19 2.54 29.17
C ALA A 445 -5.01 1.58 29.26
N GLY A 446 -4.59 1.26 30.47
CA GLY A 446 -3.62 0.21 30.74
C GLY A 446 -4.06 -1.15 30.18
N PHE A 447 -3.09 -2.01 29.84
CA PHE A 447 -3.32 -3.30 29.21
C PHE A 447 -2.33 -4.36 29.70
N LYS A 448 -2.60 -5.61 29.32
CA LYS A 448 -1.71 -6.73 29.57
C LYS A 448 -0.94 -7.07 28.29
N ALA A 449 0.38 -7.06 28.38
CA ALA A 449 1.29 -7.40 27.29
C ALA A 449 1.87 -8.80 27.51
N LYS A 450 1.72 -9.67 26.50
CA LYS A 450 2.30 -11.04 26.51
C LYS A 450 3.69 -11.00 25.90
N LEU A 451 4.67 -11.53 26.62
CA LEU A 451 6.06 -11.61 26.20
C LEU A 451 6.40 -13.03 25.74
N THR A 452 7.08 -13.17 24.60
CA THR A 452 7.46 -14.45 24.00
C THR A 452 8.96 -14.46 23.70
N ALA A 453 9.66 -15.51 24.14
CA ALA A 453 11.02 -15.79 23.71
C ALA A 453 10.98 -16.55 22.37
N VAL A 454 11.52 -15.94 21.34
CA VAL A 454 11.70 -16.55 20.02
C VAL A 454 13.17 -16.95 19.92
N SER A 455 13.51 -18.15 20.39
CA SER A 455 14.88 -18.64 20.47
C SER A 455 14.94 -20.14 20.32
N GLN A 456 16.01 -20.65 19.69
CA GLN A 456 16.30 -22.07 19.63
C GLN A 456 16.81 -22.60 20.98
N ASN A 457 17.31 -21.72 21.86
CA ASN A 457 17.72 -22.10 23.19
C ASN A 457 16.48 -22.26 24.09
N SER A 458 16.21 -23.52 24.49
CA SER A 458 15.07 -23.85 25.35
C SER A 458 15.16 -23.25 26.77
N ASN A 459 16.34 -22.85 27.21
CA ASN A 459 16.58 -22.23 28.52
C ASN A 459 16.53 -20.68 28.46
N ALA A 460 16.24 -20.09 27.28
CA ALA A 460 16.12 -18.65 27.14
C ALA A 460 14.99 -18.11 28.03
N LYS A 461 15.32 -17.15 28.89
CA LYS A 461 14.35 -16.37 29.66
C LYS A 461 14.17 -15.00 29.03
N LEU A 462 13.15 -14.31 29.45
CA LEU A 462 12.94 -12.91 29.07
C LEU A 462 13.32 -12.00 30.24
N VAL A 463 14.05 -10.93 29.92
CA VAL A 463 14.36 -9.84 30.86
C VAL A 463 13.79 -8.54 30.32
N TYR A 464 13.25 -7.69 31.19
CA TYR A 464 12.63 -6.44 30.75
C TYR A 464 12.80 -5.29 31.73
N THR A 465 12.66 -4.08 31.20
CA THR A 465 12.59 -2.80 31.92
C THR A 465 11.39 -2.02 31.37
N THR A 466 10.82 -1.11 32.17
CA THR A 466 9.72 -0.22 31.75
C THR A 466 10.09 1.27 31.80
N ASP A 467 11.34 1.57 32.15
CA ASP A 467 11.89 2.93 32.26
C ASP A 467 12.76 3.33 31.05
N GLY A 468 12.80 2.48 30.02
CA GLY A 468 13.61 2.71 28.82
C GLY A 468 15.09 2.38 28.95
N THR A 469 15.56 1.95 30.13
CA THR A 469 16.94 1.47 30.29
C THR A 469 17.13 0.11 29.58
N ALA A 470 18.35 -0.20 29.16
CA ALA A 470 18.66 -1.51 28.57
C ALA A 470 18.54 -2.60 29.65
N PRO A 471 17.78 -3.68 29.41
CA PRO A 471 17.67 -4.79 30.36
C PRO A 471 19.01 -5.51 30.50
N THR A 472 19.32 -5.91 31.72
CA THR A 472 20.50 -6.69 32.10
C THR A 472 20.09 -8.02 32.71
N ALA A 473 21.04 -8.90 32.97
CA ALA A 473 20.77 -10.17 33.67
C ALA A 473 20.15 -10.01 35.08
N LYS A 474 20.27 -8.81 35.67
CA LYS A 474 19.67 -8.44 36.98
C LYS A 474 18.29 -7.80 36.85
N SER A 475 17.83 -7.46 35.66
CA SER A 475 16.49 -6.91 35.42
C SER A 475 15.38 -7.92 35.73
N LYS A 476 14.12 -7.46 35.78
CA LYS A 476 12.97 -8.36 35.98
C LYS A 476 12.96 -9.46 34.95
N GLN A 477 12.82 -10.71 35.43
CA GLN A 477 12.84 -11.91 34.59
C GLN A 477 11.45 -12.56 34.55
N VAL A 478 11.07 -13.05 33.38
CA VAL A 478 9.85 -13.83 33.17
C VAL A 478 10.12 -14.99 32.19
N THR A 479 9.29 -16.02 32.23
CA THR A 479 9.32 -17.11 31.26
C THR A 479 8.55 -16.72 30.00
N THR A 480 8.79 -17.39 28.87
CA THR A 480 8.03 -17.24 27.64
C THR A 480 6.54 -17.47 27.89
N GLY A 481 5.70 -16.65 27.28
CA GLY A 481 4.25 -16.68 27.45
C GLY A 481 3.73 -15.90 28.66
N SER A 482 4.60 -15.36 29.51
CA SER A 482 4.20 -14.53 30.65
C SER A 482 3.56 -13.22 30.19
N THR A 483 2.62 -12.73 31.00
CA THR A 483 1.93 -11.46 30.81
C THR A 483 2.43 -10.45 31.84
N ILE A 484 2.70 -9.23 31.41
CA ILE A 484 3.05 -8.08 32.26
C ILE A 484 1.98 -6.99 32.13
N ASN A 485 1.74 -6.22 33.20
CA ASN A 485 0.86 -5.06 33.15
C ASN A 485 1.63 -3.84 32.65
N ILE A 486 0.98 -3.07 31.78
CA ILE A 486 1.41 -1.76 31.32
C ILE A 486 0.29 -0.78 31.73
N ASP A 487 0.42 -0.17 32.88
CA ASP A 487 -0.62 0.69 33.46
C ASP A 487 -0.38 2.19 33.24
N ASN A 488 0.86 2.55 32.86
CA ASN A 488 1.28 3.94 32.67
C ASN A 488 2.11 4.09 31.40
N THR A 489 2.19 5.32 30.87
CA THR A 489 3.10 5.70 29.79
C THR A 489 4.52 5.25 30.14
N CYS A 490 5.14 4.47 29.25
CA CYS A 490 6.45 3.89 29.49
C CYS A 490 7.18 3.50 28.19
N THR A 491 8.48 3.29 28.31
CA THR A 491 9.28 2.63 27.29
C THR A 491 9.64 1.22 27.81
N LEU A 492 8.95 0.21 27.30
CA LEU A 492 9.28 -1.19 27.54
C LEU A 492 10.46 -1.61 26.68
N LYS A 493 11.50 -2.14 27.30
CA LYS A 493 12.55 -2.90 26.61
C LYS A 493 12.56 -4.32 27.10
N VAL A 494 12.52 -5.28 26.18
CA VAL A 494 12.52 -6.72 26.47
C VAL A 494 13.59 -7.42 25.66
N GLY A 495 14.36 -8.30 26.29
CA GLY A 495 15.45 -9.06 25.66
C GLY A 495 15.46 -10.52 26.08
N LEU A 496 16.21 -11.35 25.34
CA LEU A 496 16.50 -12.74 25.67
C LEU A 496 17.66 -12.79 26.64
N LEU A 497 17.51 -13.48 27.77
CA LEU A 497 18.59 -13.81 28.70
C LEU A 497 19.02 -15.25 28.45
N ILE A 498 20.24 -15.44 27.96
CA ILE A 498 20.84 -16.71 27.64
C ILE A 498 22.26 -16.76 28.26
N ASN A 499 22.52 -17.69 29.17
CA ASN A 499 23.83 -17.88 29.83
C ASN A 499 24.39 -16.55 30.42
N GLY A 500 23.53 -15.76 31.03
CA GLY A 500 23.91 -14.49 31.67
C GLY A 500 24.03 -13.29 30.71
N ASN A 501 23.92 -13.51 29.41
CA ASN A 501 23.97 -12.46 28.39
C ASN A 501 22.56 -12.07 27.91
N VAL A 502 22.34 -10.78 27.68
CA VAL A 502 21.07 -10.25 27.11
C VAL A 502 21.26 -9.91 25.65
N THR A 503 20.42 -10.52 24.80
CA THR A 503 20.42 -10.35 23.34
C THR A 503 19.01 -10.13 22.80
N GLY A 504 18.86 -9.87 21.51
CA GLY A 504 17.56 -9.79 20.84
C GLY A 504 16.61 -8.77 21.47
N ILE A 505 17.15 -7.65 21.96
CA ILE A 505 16.38 -6.61 22.65
C ILE A 505 15.47 -5.88 21.65
N ARG A 506 14.18 -5.75 22.05
CA ARG A 506 13.20 -4.92 21.34
C ARG A 506 12.69 -3.82 22.25
N THR A 507 12.32 -2.72 21.64
CA THR A 507 11.82 -1.52 22.33
C THR A 507 10.39 -1.25 21.90
N TYR A 508 9.52 -0.99 22.86
CA TYR A 508 8.13 -0.63 22.67
C TYR A 508 7.82 0.64 23.45
N ASN A 509 7.28 1.65 22.76
CA ASN A 509 6.92 2.93 23.38
C ASN A 509 5.41 3.00 23.52
N TYR A 510 4.93 3.12 24.74
CA TYR A 510 3.51 3.18 25.06
C TYR A 510 3.16 4.53 25.66
N THR A 511 2.13 5.17 25.13
CA THR A 511 1.47 6.33 25.71
C THR A 511 0.10 5.89 26.21
N ILE A 512 -0.12 5.94 27.52
CA ILE A 512 -1.45 5.72 28.11
C ILE A 512 -2.07 7.07 28.32
N LYS A 513 -3.25 7.31 27.71
CA LYS A 513 -3.98 8.55 27.87
C LYS A 513 -4.44 8.71 29.33
N ALA A 514 -4.32 9.92 29.85
CA ALA A 514 -4.94 10.24 31.12
C ALA A 514 -6.47 10.14 30.97
N PHE A 515 -7.14 9.51 31.93
CA PHE A 515 -8.59 9.53 32.00
C PHE A 515 -9.03 10.97 32.25
N GLU A 516 -9.64 11.60 31.26
CA GLU A 516 -10.34 12.87 31.45
C GLU A 516 -11.78 12.55 31.81
N PRO A 517 -12.20 12.81 33.07
CA PRO A 517 -13.59 12.62 33.43
C PRO A 517 -14.46 13.60 32.64
N TYR A 518 -15.48 13.07 31.96
CA TYR A 518 -16.50 13.91 31.34
C TYR A 518 -17.11 14.81 32.41
N THR A 519 -16.91 16.12 32.29
CA THR A 519 -17.72 17.10 33.01
C THR A 519 -19.11 17.11 32.33
N ILE A 520 -20.11 16.59 33.03
CA ILE A 520 -21.52 16.62 32.61
C ILE A 520 -22.03 18.05 32.69
#